data_dddc0c36cb89a2606aab61f32eaa0430
#
_entry.id   dddc0c36cb89a2606aab61f32eaa0430
#
_cell.length_a   1.000
_cell.length_b   1.000
_cell.length_c   1.000
_cell.angle_alpha   90.00
_cell.angle_beta   90.00
_cell.angle_gamma   90.00
#
_symmetry.space_group_name_H-M   'P 1'
#
loop_
_entity.id
_entity.type
_entity.pdbx_description
1 polymer ?
#
loop_
_entity_poly.entity_id
_entity_poly.type
_entity_poly.pdbx_seq_one_letter_code
_entity_poly.pdbx_strand_id
1 'polypeptide(L)'
;AYELVNIEKLNDLNSVGLLLKHKKSGARVAIISNDDDNKVFSIGFKTPPDNDTGMQHIIEHSTLCGSRKYPVKDPFVELCKGSLNTFLNAMTYPDKTVYPVASCNMADFKNIMDVYMDAVFYPAMYEHEEIFKQEGWHYELEDVDGELAYNGVVFNEMKGVYSSADDVLSRYTFVSLFPDSEYKNESGGDPEAIPQLKYEDFIKYHKEYYHPVNSYIYLYGDIDVDERLEYLNNEYLSAFDKNDVNIDAEVTFQKAFDLSLIHISEPTRLALIS
;
A
#
# COMPACT_ATOMS: atom_id res chain seq x y z
N ALA A 1 -17.37 17.35 10.65
CA ALA A 1 -17.19 16.38 9.56
C ALA A 1 -16.94 14.96 10.08
N TYR A 2 -16.39 14.81 11.30
CA TYR A 2 -16.02 13.53 11.90
C TYR A 2 -16.96 13.10 13.02
N GLU A 3 -16.96 11.79 13.27
CA GLU A 3 -17.51 11.14 14.43
C GLU A 3 -16.34 10.62 15.28
N LEU A 4 -16.31 10.94 16.56
CA LEU A 4 -15.36 10.36 17.51
C LEU A 4 -15.83 8.98 17.89
N VAL A 5 -15.06 7.96 17.51
CA VAL A 5 -15.36 6.54 17.77
C VAL A 5 -14.81 6.13 19.15
N ASN A 6 -13.56 6.55 19.44
CA ASN A 6 -12.90 6.26 20.71
C ASN A 6 -11.88 7.38 21.03
N ILE A 7 -11.67 7.60 22.33
CA ILE A 7 -10.58 8.42 22.88
C ILE A 7 -9.99 7.69 24.08
N GLU A 8 -8.67 7.58 24.13
CA GLU A 8 -7.98 6.85 25.18
C GLU A 8 -6.69 7.57 25.59
N LYS A 9 -6.40 7.58 26.87
CA LYS A 9 -5.12 8.05 27.40
C LYS A 9 -4.11 6.91 27.38
N LEU A 10 -3.06 7.05 26.58
CA LEU A 10 -1.98 6.07 26.42
C LEU A 10 -0.84 6.44 27.37
N ASN A 11 -0.93 6.00 28.63
CA ASN A 11 -0.01 6.41 29.68
C ASN A 11 1.43 5.98 29.41
N ASP A 12 1.62 4.80 28.84
CA ASP A 12 2.96 4.25 28.52
C ASP A 12 3.68 5.05 27.41
N LEU A 13 2.92 5.77 26.59
CA LEU A 13 3.43 6.59 25.51
C LEU A 13 3.32 8.10 25.81
N ASN A 14 2.86 8.48 27.00
CA ASN A 14 2.54 9.87 27.34
C ASN A 14 1.70 10.58 26.27
N SER A 15 0.71 9.90 25.72
CA SER A 15 -0.04 10.32 24.54
C SER A 15 -1.55 10.24 24.75
N VAL A 16 -2.30 10.87 23.84
CA VAL A 16 -3.74 10.69 23.72
C VAL A 16 -4.04 10.05 22.37
N GLY A 17 -4.68 8.91 22.37
CA GLY A 17 -5.17 8.21 21.19
C GLY A 17 -6.59 8.63 20.85
N LEU A 18 -6.85 8.96 19.58
CA LEU A 18 -8.17 9.25 19.06
C LEU A 18 -8.44 8.34 17.85
N LEU A 19 -9.64 7.76 17.83
CA LEU A 19 -10.15 7.06 16.64
C LEU A 19 -11.39 7.80 16.15
N LEU A 20 -11.32 8.26 14.91
CA LEU A 20 -12.38 9.01 14.26
C LEU A 20 -12.82 8.35 12.96
N LYS A 21 -14.05 8.64 12.56
CA LYS A 21 -14.59 8.24 11.26
C LYS A 21 -15.14 9.47 10.55
N HIS A 22 -14.70 9.70 9.31
CA HIS A 22 -15.26 10.77 8.49
C HIS A 22 -16.67 10.38 8.01
N LYS A 23 -17.68 11.21 8.34
CA LYS A 23 -19.11 10.85 8.20
C LYS A 23 -19.51 10.62 6.74
N LYS A 24 -19.02 11.46 5.82
CA LYS A 24 -19.38 11.39 4.39
C LYS A 24 -18.60 10.28 3.69
N SER A 25 -17.28 10.33 3.72
CA SER A 25 -16.44 9.41 2.95
C SER A 25 -16.21 8.04 3.61
N GLY A 26 -16.47 7.93 4.91
CA GLY A 26 -16.24 6.69 5.66
C GLY A 26 -14.78 6.45 6.06
N ALA A 27 -13.85 7.33 5.73
CA ALA A 27 -12.44 7.21 6.08
C ALA A 27 -12.24 7.04 7.60
N ARG A 28 -11.33 6.14 8.00
CA ARG A 28 -10.94 5.94 9.40
C ARG A 28 -9.67 6.74 9.66
N VAL A 29 -9.67 7.51 10.74
CA VAL A 29 -8.52 8.34 11.13
C VAL A 29 -8.13 7.98 12.55
N ALA A 30 -6.93 7.45 12.73
CA ALA A 30 -6.32 7.20 14.02
C ALA A 30 -5.25 8.26 14.29
N ILE A 31 -5.29 8.88 15.46
CA ILE A 31 -4.34 9.93 15.86
C ILE A 31 -3.73 9.55 17.20
N ILE A 32 -2.41 9.62 17.30
CA ILE A 32 -1.69 9.56 18.57
C ILE A 32 -1.02 10.92 18.77
N SER A 33 -1.65 11.77 19.59
CA SER A 33 -1.19 13.12 19.88
C SER A 33 -0.29 13.13 21.12
N ASN A 34 0.89 13.71 20.98
CA ASN A 34 1.90 13.89 22.02
C ASN A 34 2.84 15.06 21.68
N ASP A 35 3.96 15.18 22.40
CA ASP A 35 4.97 16.24 22.25
C ASP A 35 6.20 15.83 21.42
N ASP A 36 6.12 14.71 20.68
CA ASP A 36 7.20 14.29 19.78
C ASP A 36 7.26 15.18 18.54
N ASP A 37 8.40 15.78 18.28
CA ASP A 37 8.59 16.65 17.13
C ASP A 37 8.70 15.90 15.79
N ASN A 38 8.95 14.58 15.80
CA ASN A 38 8.94 13.74 14.60
C ASN A 38 7.51 13.31 14.23
N LYS A 39 6.85 14.16 13.47
CA LYS A 39 5.46 13.96 13.06
C LYS A 39 5.35 12.91 11.98
N VAL A 40 4.38 12.01 12.11
CA VAL A 40 4.12 10.95 11.13
C VAL A 40 2.73 11.10 10.53
N PHE A 41 2.66 10.96 9.23
CA PHE A 41 1.44 10.70 8.47
C PHE A 41 1.56 9.36 7.76
N SER A 42 0.50 8.59 7.73
CA SER A 42 0.39 7.43 6.85
C SER A 42 -1.03 7.30 6.35
N ILE A 43 -1.19 6.92 5.09
CA ILE A 43 -2.45 6.44 4.56
C ILE A 43 -2.25 5.04 4.01
N GLY A 44 -3.17 4.14 4.32
CA GLY A 44 -3.14 2.76 3.83
C GLY A 44 -4.51 2.32 3.37
N PHE A 45 -4.53 1.36 2.46
CA PHE A 45 -5.72 0.74 1.91
C PHE A 45 -5.62 -0.77 2.07
N LYS A 46 -6.75 -1.45 2.30
CA LYS A 46 -6.80 -2.89 2.15
C LYS A 46 -6.74 -3.23 0.67
N THR A 47 -5.76 -4.00 0.26
CA THR A 47 -5.50 -4.35 -1.15
C THR A 47 -5.18 -5.84 -1.31
N PRO A 48 -6.10 -6.76 -0.93
CA PRO A 48 -5.86 -8.17 -1.10
C PRO A 48 -5.70 -8.53 -2.58
N PRO A 49 -4.71 -9.37 -2.94
CA PRO A 49 -4.49 -9.80 -4.31
C PRO A 49 -5.48 -10.91 -4.69
N ASP A 50 -6.07 -10.82 -5.87
CA ASP A 50 -6.91 -11.85 -6.48
C ASP A 50 -6.15 -12.75 -7.46
N ASN A 51 -4.93 -12.35 -7.83
CA ASN A 51 -4.03 -13.06 -8.74
C ASN A 51 -2.57 -12.67 -8.49
N ASP A 52 -1.64 -13.24 -9.28
CA ASP A 52 -0.19 -13.06 -9.13
C ASP A 52 0.39 -11.96 -10.05
N THR A 53 -0.43 -11.08 -10.63
CA THR A 53 0.06 -10.08 -11.60
C THR A 53 0.78 -8.89 -10.96
N GLY A 54 0.85 -8.81 -9.62
CA GLY A 54 1.50 -7.72 -8.91
C GLY A 54 0.81 -6.38 -9.07
N MET A 55 -0.48 -6.38 -9.36
CA MET A 55 -1.27 -5.17 -9.58
C MET A 55 -1.14 -4.18 -8.43
N GLN A 56 -1.15 -4.66 -7.18
CA GLN A 56 -1.02 -3.85 -5.98
C GLN A 56 0.32 -3.12 -5.91
N HIS A 57 1.41 -3.81 -6.23
CA HIS A 57 2.77 -3.30 -6.25
C HIS A 57 2.97 -2.28 -7.39
N ILE A 58 2.46 -2.60 -8.57
CA ILE A 58 2.52 -1.68 -9.72
C ILE A 58 1.70 -0.41 -9.45
N ILE A 59 0.54 -0.52 -8.78
CA ILE A 59 -0.24 0.64 -8.34
C ILE A 59 0.53 1.48 -7.32
N GLU A 60 1.20 0.84 -6.36
CA GLU A 60 2.03 1.54 -5.37
C GLU A 60 3.05 2.45 -6.05
N HIS A 61 3.86 1.90 -6.96
CA HIS A 61 4.84 2.66 -7.74
C HIS A 61 4.20 3.76 -8.59
N SER A 62 3.18 3.38 -9.38
CA SER A 62 2.53 4.27 -10.34
C SER A 62 1.82 5.47 -9.68
N THR A 63 1.31 5.27 -8.47
CA THR A 63 0.65 6.33 -7.69
C THR A 63 1.60 7.48 -7.38
N LEU A 64 2.89 7.20 -7.18
CA LEU A 64 3.91 8.18 -6.85
C LEU A 64 4.57 8.84 -8.08
N CYS A 65 4.14 8.50 -9.29
CA CYS A 65 4.67 9.03 -10.56
C CYS A 65 3.96 10.31 -11.06
N GLY A 66 3.43 11.13 -10.15
CA GLY A 66 2.73 12.37 -10.46
C GLY A 66 1.27 12.35 -10.08
N SER A 67 0.71 13.54 -9.87
CA SER A 67 -0.67 13.70 -9.45
C SER A 67 -1.27 15.02 -9.94
N ARG A 68 -2.56 15.21 -9.68
CA ARG A 68 -3.33 16.41 -10.07
C ARG A 68 -2.67 17.73 -9.65
N LYS A 69 -2.23 17.85 -8.38
CA LYS A 69 -1.56 19.05 -7.86
C LYS A 69 -0.08 19.09 -8.22
N TYR A 70 0.53 17.93 -8.39
CA TYR A 70 1.97 17.74 -8.62
C TYR A 70 2.24 17.00 -9.93
N PRO A 71 1.99 17.65 -11.10
CA PRO A 71 2.10 17.02 -12.42
C PRO A 71 3.56 16.96 -12.90
N VAL A 72 4.46 16.49 -12.03
CA VAL A 72 5.86 16.26 -12.35
C VAL A 72 6.10 14.78 -12.52
N LYS A 73 7.10 14.40 -13.29
CA LYS A 73 7.34 13.00 -13.67
C LYS A 73 7.56 12.09 -12.46
N ASP A 74 8.22 12.59 -11.43
CA ASP A 74 8.61 11.78 -10.26
C ASP A 74 8.68 12.64 -9.00
N PRO A 75 7.52 13.03 -8.43
CA PRO A 75 7.48 13.85 -7.22
C PRO A 75 8.12 13.15 -6.02
N PHE A 76 8.09 11.81 -5.96
CA PHE A 76 8.72 11.04 -4.90
C PHE A 76 10.24 11.23 -4.87
N VAL A 77 10.91 11.11 -6.01
CA VAL A 77 12.36 11.33 -6.11
C VAL A 77 12.74 12.78 -5.78
N GLU A 78 11.92 13.75 -6.18
CA GLU A 78 12.16 15.15 -5.83
C GLU A 78 12.00 15.39 -4.32
N LEU A 79 11.05 14.74 -3.65
CA LEU A 79 10.91 14.77 -2.20
C LEU A 79 12.10 14.10 -1.50
N CYS A 80 12.58 12.96 -1.99
CA CYS A 80 13.76 12.28 -1.45
C CYS A 80 15.00 13.19 -1.45
N LYS A 81 15.13 14.06 -2.46
CA LYS A 81 16.28 14.95 -2.61
C LYS A 81 16.14 16.28 -1.87
N GLY A 82 14.93 16.82 -1.78
CA GLY A 82 14.68 18.21 -1.39
C GLY A 82 13.90 18.42 -0.09
N SER A 83 13.22 17.39 0.42
CA SER A 83 12.44 17.44 1.66
C SER A 83 13.33 17.27 2.90
N LEU A 84 12.85 17.76 4.04
CA LEU A 84 13.45 17.55 5.37
C LEU A 84 12.87 16.30 6.06
N ASN A 85 12.40 15.35 5.26
CA ASN A 85 11.78 14.13 5.77
C ASN A 85 12.78 13.34 6.66
N THR A 86 12.23 12.69 7.68
CA THR A 86 12.94 11.70 8.50
C THR A 86 12.60 10.28 8.04
N PHE A 87 11.48 10.14 7.33
CA PHE A 87 11.06 8.90 6.68
C PHE A 87 10.18 9.20 5.47
N LEU A 88 10.40 8.51 4.38
CA LEU A 88 9.62 8.62 3.15
C LEU A 88 9.63 7.25 2.47
N ASN A 89 8.45 6.62 2.29
CA ASN A 89 8.34 5.33 1.64
C ASN A 89 6.92 5.06 1.13
N ALA A 90 6.77 3.97 0.37
CA ALA A 90 5.54 3.26 0.10
C ALA A 90 5.81 1.76 0.23
N MET A 91 4.82 0.97 0.59
CA MET A 91 5.01 -0.46 0.87
C MET A 91 3.76 -1.25 0.52
N THR A 92 3.92 -2.26 -0.31
CA THR A 92 2.90 -3.28 -0.59
C THR A 92 3.14 -4.50 0.28
N TYR A 93 2.13 -4.84 1.08
CA TYR A 93 2.05 -6.05 1.90
C TYR A 93 1.09 -7.06 1.28
N PRO A 94 1.02 -8.30 1.79
CA PRO A 94 0.12 -9.31 1.23
C PRO A 94 -1.37 -8.96 1.20
N ASP A 95 -1.83 -7.99 1.99
CA ASP A 95 -3.24 -7.63 2.13
C ASP A 95 -3.53 -6.13 2.16
N LYS A 96 -2.48 -5.30 2.08
CA LYS A 96 -2.59 -3.84 2.14
C LYS A 96 -1.44 -3.14 1.47
N THR A 97 -1.69 -1.90 1.06
CA THR A 97 -0.65 -0.97 0.59
C THR A 97 -0.67 0.28 1.47
N VAL A 98 0.49 0.73 1.93
CA VAL A 98 0.63 1.87 2.85
C VAL A 98 1.64 2.88 2.36
N TYR A 99 1.38 4.15 2.63
CA TYR A 99 2.16 5.31 2.21
C TYR A 99 2.55 6.15 3.43
N PRO A 100 3.62 5.78 4.15
CA PRO A 100 4.06 6.47 5.36
C PRO A 100 5.11 7.54 5.06
N VAL A 101 4.98 8.68 5.76
CA VAL A 101 5.95 9.78 5.73
C VAL A 101 6.13 10.36 7.11
N ALA A 102 7.31 10.92 7.39
CA ALA A 102 7.60 11.61 8.63
C ALA A 102 8.55 12.79 8.44
N SER A 103 8.38 13.83 9.26
CA SER A 103 9.27 14.98 9.31
C SER A 103 9.20 15.68 10.67
N CYS A 104 10.36 16.13 11.17
CA CYS A 104 10.41 17.02 12.34
C CYS A 104 9.99 18.46 11.99
N ASN A 105 10.11 18.86 10.74
CA ASN A 105 9.72 20.20 10.30
C ASN A 105 8.23 20.26 9.94
N MET A 106 7.46 21.13 10.60
CA MET A 106 6.01 21.24 10.40
C MET A 106 5.62 21.67 8.97
N ALA A 107 6.37 22.58 8.35
CA ALA A 107 6.07 23.03 7.00
C ALA A 107 6.33 21.91 5.98
N ASP A 108 7.43 21.19 6.15
CA ASP A 108 7.77 20.03 5.34
C ASP A 108 6.75 18.89 5.54
N PHE A 109 6.39 18.58 6.81
CA PHE A 109 5.37 17.58 7.14
C PHE A 109 4.03 17.86 6.43
N LYS A 110 3.57 19.13 6.45
CA LYS A 110 2.35 19.55 5.75
C LYS A 110 2.46 19.34 4.24
N ASN A 111 3.62 19.67 3.68
CA ASN A 111 3.89 19.55 2.24
C ASN A 111 3.93 18.08 1.79
N ILE A 112 4.70 17.23 2.46
CA ILE A 112 4.80 15.81 2.09
C ILE A 112 3.47 15.08 2.29
N MET A 113 2.71 15.43 3.33
CA MET A 113 1.35 14.91 3.53
C MET A 113 0.42 15.30 2.36
N ASP A 114 0.46 16.55 1.86
CA ASP A 114 -0.37 16.98 0.72
C ASP A 114 0.04 16.24 -0.56
N VAL A 115 1.34 16.10 -0.82
CA VAL A 115 1.84 15.34 -1.99
C VAL A 115 1.31 13.90 -1.97
N TYR A 116 1.40 13.22 -0.82
CA TYR A 116 0.95 11.83 -0.71
C TYR A 116 -0.57 11.68 -0.80
N MET A 117 -1.32 12.60 -0.18
CA MET A 117 -2.79 12.59 -0.27
C MET A 117 -3.26 12.83 -1.71
N ASP A 118 -2.64 13.76 -2.44
CA ASP A 118 -3.00 14.01 -3.82
C ASP A 118 -2.59 12.85 -4.74
N ALA A 119 -1.42 12.25 -4.49
CA ALA A 119 -0.94 11.09 -5.21
C ALA A 119 -1.89 9.89 -5.10
N VAL A 120 -2.31 9.52 -3.89
CA VAL A 120 -3.15 8.32 -3.69
C VAL A 120 -4.59 8.49 -4.19
N PHE A 121 -5.13 9.71 -4.21
CA PHE A 121 -6.52 9.93 -4.65
C PHE A 121 -6.65 10.45 -6.08
N TYR A 122 -5.64 11.12 -6.60
CA TYR A 122 -5.67 11.76 -7.93
C TYR A 122 -4.37 11.53 -8.71
N PRO A 123 -3.92 10.28 -8.85
CA PRO A 123 -2.66 9.98 -9.54
C PRO A 123 -2.74 10.29 -11.04
N ALA A 124 -1.61 10.68 -11.63
CA ALA A 124 -1.49 10.99 -13.05
C ALA A 124 -1.66 9.78 -13.98
N MET A 125 -1.56 8.57 -13.46
CA MET A 125 -1.67 7.32 -14.23
C MET A 125 -3.03 7.14 -14.93
N TYR A 126 -4.07 7.91 -14.57
CA TYR A 126 -5.34 7.92 -15.27
C TYR A 126 -5.30 8.59 -16.65
N GLU A 127 -4.40 9.55 -16.81
CA GLU A 127 -4.23 10.34 -18.03
C GLU A 127 -3.00 9.90 -18.83
N HIS A 128 -2.08 9.15 -18.19
CA HIS A 128 -0.78 8.76 -18.70
C HIS A 128 -0.56 7.25 -18.56
N GLU A 129 -1.00 6.48 -19.57
CA GLU A 129 -0.79 5.02 -19.61
C GLU A 129 0.70 4.64 -19.58
N GLU A 130 1.58 5.57 -20.02
CA GLU A 130 3.03 5.38 -20.01
C GLU A 130 3.58 5.10 -18.60
N ILE A 131 2.92 5.61 -17.55
CA ILE A 131 3.29 5.34 -16.16
C ILE A 131 3.12 3.85 -15.87
N PHE A 132 1.98 3.26 -16.24
CA PHE A 132 1.76 1.83 -16.09
C PHE A 132 2.79 1.00 -16.84
N LYS A 133 3.15 1.40 -18.08
CA LYS A 133 4.14 0.71 -18.89
C LYS A 133 5.55 0.82 -18.30
N GLN A 134 5.90 1.98 -17.75
CA GLN A 134 7.19 2.21 -17.11
C GLN A 134 7.31 1.42 -15.79
N GLU A 135 6.32 1.55 -14.90
CA GLU A 135 6.38 0.93 -13.58
C GLU A 135 6.03 -0.56 -13.59
N GLY A 136 5.06 -0.96 -14.40
CA GLY A 136 4.62 -2.35 -14.49
C GLY A 136 5.44 -3.17 -15.48
N TRP A 137 4.99 -3.18 -16.72
CA TRP A 137 5.66 -3.93 -17.77
C TRP A 137 5.35 -3.38 -19.18
N HIS A 138 6.28 -3.58 -20.10
CA HIS A 138 6.12 -3.29 -21.54
C HIS A 138 7.03 -4.20 -22.37
N TYR A 139 6.78 -4.25 -23.68
CA TYR A 139 7.72 -4.85 -24.61
C TYR A 139 8.84 -3.88 -24.91
N GLU A 140 10.07 -4.36 -24.84
CA GLU A 140 11.28 -3.62 -25.22
C GLU A 140 12.02 -4.30 -26.34
N LEU A 141 12.51 -3.51 -27.26
CA LEU A 141 13.38 -3.93 -28.36
C LEU A 141 14.60 -3.01 -28.37
N GLU A 142 15.74 -3.51 -27.88
CA GLU A 142 16.97 -2.72 -27.79
C GLU A 142 17.54 -2.36 -29.17
N ASP A 143 17.51 -3.34 -30.08
CA ASP A 143 18.00 -3.20 -31.46
C ASP A 143 16.96 -3.72 -32.46
N VAL A 144 16.98 -3.17 -33.69
CA VAL A 144 16.02 -3.55 -34.76
C VAL A 144 16.04 -5.04 -35.08
N ASP A 145 17.19 -5.69 -34.93
CA ASP A 145 17.40 -7.13 -35.16
C ASP A 145 17.44 -7.92 -33.81
N GLY A 146 17.16 -7.26 -32.68
CA GLY A 146 17.18 -7.85 -31.35
C GLY A 146 15.96 -8.74 -31.05
N GLU A 147 16.03 -9.47 -29.95
CA GLU A 147 14.88 -10.21 -29.44
C GLU A 147 13.96 -9.30 -28.62
N LEU A 148 12.65 -9.49 -28.80
CA LEU A 148 11.64 -8.79 -28.03
C LEU A 148 11.68 -9.28 -26.57
N ALA A 149 11.88 -8.36 -25.63
CA ALA A 149 11.95 -8.66 -24.19
C ALA A 149 10.82 -7.98 -23.41
N TYR A 150 10.54 -8.45 -22.21
CA TYR A 150 9.74 -7.73 -21.23
C TYR A 150 10.65 -6.85 -20.38
N ASN A 151 10.22 -5.61 -20.15
CA ASN A 151 10.88 -4.65 -19.29
C ASN A 151 9.83 -3.88 -18.44
N GLY A 152 10.24 -3.30 -17.33
CA GLY A 152 9.43 -2.52 -16.40
C GLY A 152 10.07 -2.52 -15.02
N VAL A 153 9.80 -1.50 -14.21
CA VAL A 153 10.45 -1.34 -12.91
C VAL A 153 10.09 -2.52 -12.00
N VAL A 154 8.80 -2.74 -11.72
CA VAL A 154 8.33 -3.85 -10.86
C VAL A 154 8.64 -5.20 -11.48
N PHE A 155 8.47 -5.36 -12.80
CA PHE A 155 8.83 -6.60 -13.49
C PHE A 155 10.30 -6.99 -13.25
N ASN A 156 11.23 -6.05 -13.38
CA ASN A 156 12.65 -6.31 -13.18
C ASN A 156 13.00 -6.53 -11.71
N GLU A 157 12.38 -5.78 -10.81
CA GLU A 157 12.53 -5.97 -9.37
C GLU A 157 12.12 -7.39 -8.95
N MET A 158 10.95 -7.83 -9.37
CA MET A 158 10.44 -9.16 -9.04
C MET A 158 11.23 -10.29 -9.69
N LYS A 159 11.79 -10.09 -10.90
CA LYS A 159 12.81 -11.01 -11.44
C LYS A 159 14.02 -11.16 -10.53
N GLY A 160 14.45 -10.05 -9.90
CA GLY A 160 15.51 -10.05 -8.90
C GLY A 160 15.13 -10.86 -7.66
N VAL A 161 13.94 -10.62 -7.10
CA VAL A 161 13.40 -11.36 -5.95
C VAL A 161 13.34 -12.87 -6.25
N TYR A 162 12.75 -13.25 -7.37
CA TYR A 162 12.60 -14.66 -7.76
C TYR A 162 13.93 -15.36 -8.17
N SER A 163 15.02 -14.63 -8.24
CA SER A 163 16.37 -15.22 -8.37
C SER A 163 16.92 -15.76 -7.04
N SER A 164 16.32 -15.40 -5.91
CA SER A 164 16.67 -15.85 -4.57
C SER A 164 15.92 -17.14 -4.22
N ALA A 165 16.65 -18.19 -3.85
CA ALA A 165 16.05 -19.47 -3.43
C ALA A 165 15.20 -19.33 -2.15
N ASP A 166 15.60 -18.43 -1.23
CA ASP A 166 14.90 -18.19 0.03
C ASP A 166 13.56 -17.48 -0.21
N ASP A 167 13.50 -16.53 -1.16
CA ASP A 167 12.25 -15.84 -1.51
C ASP A 167 11.28 -16.77 -2.22
N VAL A 168 11.78 -17.61 -3.13
CA VAL A 168 10.99 -18.66 -3.79
C VAL A 168 10.45 -19.67 -2.76
N LEU A 169 11.26 -20.10 -1.80
CA LEU A 169 10.82 -20.98 -0.72
C LEU A 169 9.73 -20.31 0.15
N SER A 170 9.93 -19.03 0.48
CA SER A 170 8.96 -18.24 1.24
C SER A 170 7.62 -18.18 0.50
N ARG A 171 7.65 -17.88 -0.79
CA ARG A 171 6.45 -17.85 -1.67
C ARG A 171 5.70 -19.19 -1.63
N TYR A 172 6.37 -20.31 -1.89
CA TYR A 172 5.73 -21.63 -1.87
C TYR A 172 5.24 -22.03 -0.47
N THR A 173 5.87 -21.53 0.58
CA THR A 173 5.38 -21.70 1.96
C THR A 173 4.02 -21.03 2.14
N PHE A 174 3.85 -19.78 1.69
CA PHE A 174 2.56 -19.09 1.73
C PHE A 174 1.48 -19.81 0.92
N VAL A 175 1.78 -20.22 -0.31
CA VAL A 175 0.85 -20.99 -1.15
C VAL A 175 0.40 -22.28 -0.44
N SER A 176 1.33 -22.95 0.22
CA SER A 176 1.06 -24.22 0.90
C SER A 176 0.26 -24.05 2.19
N LEU A 177 0.50 -22.97 2.93
CA LEU A 177 -0.16 -22.70 4.21
C LEU A 177 -1.53 -22.04 4.05
N PHE A 178 -1.76 -21.31 2.96
CA PHE A 178 -2.97 -20.50 2.75
C PHE A 178 -3.64 -20.76 1.39
N PRO A 179 -3.86 -22.01 0.96
CA PRO A 179 -4.41 -22.33 -0.36
C PRO A 179 -5.85 -21.85 -0.57
N ASP A 180 -6.62 -21.62 0.52
CA ASP A 180 -8.02 -21.17 0.46
C ASP A 180 -8.16 -19.65 0.70
N SER A 181 -7.05 -18.93 0.91
CA SER A 181 -7.01 -17.49 1.20
C SER A 181 -6.34 -16.71 0.08
N GLU A 182 -6.57 -15.39 0.03
CA GLU A 182 -5.89 -14.45 -0.86
C GLU A 182 -4.38 -14.44 -0.66
N TYR A 183 -3.90 -14.84 0.51
CA TYR A 183 -2.46 -14.98 0.82
C TYR A 183 -1.73 -16.06 -0.03
N LYS A 184 -2.45 -16.89 -0.80
CA LYS A 184 -1.82 -17.73 -1.82
C LYS A 184 -1.27 -16.94 -3.00
N ASN A 185 -1.82 -15.74 -3.24
CA ASN A 185 -1.42 -14.89 -4.34
C ASN A 185 -0.23 -13.99 -3.96
N GLU A 186 0.57 -13.62 -4.97
CA GLU A 186 1.74 -12.78 -4.79
C GLU A 186 1.40 -11.30 -5.05
N SER A 187 1.25 -10.51 -3.99
CA SER A 187 0.95 -9.08 -4.09
C SER A 187 2.06 -8.27 -4.76
N GLY A 188 3.32 -8.73 -4.63
CA GLY A 188 4.48 -8.15 -5.30
C GLY A 188 4.52 -8.43 -6.80
N GLY A 189 3.94 -9.55 -7.21
CA GLY A 189 3.87 -10.00 -8.59
C GLY A 189 4.84 -11.13 -8.93
N ASP A 190 4.32 -12.14 -9.62
CA ASP A 190 5.13 -13.18 -10.22
C ASP A 190 5.60 -12.72 -11.62
N PRO A 191 6.90 -12.75 -11.93
CA PRO A 191 7.41 -12.34 -13.25
C PRO A 191 6.76 -13.06 -14.44
N GLU A 192 6.24 -14.27 -14.26
CA GLU A 192 5.51 -15.00 -15.31
C GLU A 192 4.05 -14.52 -15.45
N ALA A 193 3.49 -13.93 -14.40
CA ALA A 193 2.11 -13.43 -14.38
C ALA A 193 2.02 -11.91 -14.68
N ILE A 194 2.99 -11.11 -14.26
CA ILE A 194 3.01 -9.64 -14.46
C ILE A 194 2.67 -9.23 -15.89
N PRO A 195 3.21 -9.87 -16.97
CA PRO A 195 2.89 -9.49 -18.36
C PRO A 195 1.45 -9.78 -18.80
N GLN A 196 0.63 -10.36 -17.95
CA GLN A 196 -0.81 -10.61 -18.22
C GLN A 196 -1.69 -9.46 -17.72
N LEU A 197 -1.14 -8.56 -16.87
CA LEU A 197 -1.87 -7.41 -16.35
C LEU A 197 -2.17 -6.42 -17.46
N LYS A 198 -3.43 -5.98 -17.53
CA LYS A 198 -3.89 -4.97 -18.48
C LYS A 198 -4.10 -3.64 -17.79
N TYR A 199 -3.87 -2.56 -18.53
CA TYR A 199 -4.07 -1.20 -18.03
C TYR A 199 -5.50 -0.94 -17.55
N GLU A 200 -6.51 -1.48 -18.25
CA GLU A 200 -7.91 -1.30 -17.89
C GLU A 200 -8.24 -1.93 -16.52
N ASP A 201 -7.70 -3.12 -16.24
CA ASP A 201 -7.90 -3.82 -14.96
C ASP A 201 -7.17 -3.08 -13.83
N PHE A 202 -5.96 -2.60 -14.10
CA PHE A 202 -5.14 -1.79 -13.20
C PHE A 202 -5.87 -0.49 -12.79
N ILE A 203 -6.41 0.28 -13.74
CA ILE A 203 -7.16 1.51 -13.46
C ILE A 203 -8.46 1.22 -12.73
N LYS A 204 -9.16 0.14 -13.08
CA LYS A 204 -10.39 -0.28 -12.40
C LYS A 204 -10.12 -0.61 -10.94
N TYR A 205 -9.05 -1.37 -10.66
CA TYR A 205 -8.67 -1.74 -9.30
C TYR A 205 -8.38 -0.50 -8.44
N HIS A 206 -7.58 0.44 -8.95
CA HIS A 206 -7.30 1.67 -8.20
C HIS A 206 -8.59 2.45 -7.89
N LYS A 207 -9.50 2.64 -8.86
CA LYS A 207 -10.77 3.32 -8.66
C LYS A 207 -11.63 2.69 -7.56
N GLU A 208 -11.58 1.37 -7.46
CA GLU A 208 -12.36 0.61 -6.50
C GLU A 208 -11.71 0.63 -5.11
N TYR A 209 -10.44 0.27 -5.00
CA TYR A 209 -9.78 0.05 -3.72
C TYR A 209 -9.17 1.30 -3.09
N TYR A 210 -8.77 2.31 -3.88
CA TYR A 210 -8.19 3.56 -3.38
C TYR A 210 -9.26 4.63 -3.10
N HIS A 211 -10.28 4.21 -2.40
CA HIS A 211 -11.38 5.07 -1.95
C HIS A 211 -11.29 5.29 -0.43
N PRO A 212 -11.62 6.51 0.08
CA PRO A 212 -11.51 6.81 1.50
C PRO A 212 -12.26 5.83 2.42
N VAL A 213 -13.37 5.22 1.99
CA VAL A 213 -14.11 4.21 2.78
C VAL A 213 -13.24 2.98 3.11
N ASN A 214 -12.28 2.66 2.26
CA ASN A 214 -11.30 1.58 2.44
C ASN A 214 -10.00 2.04 3.10
N SER A 215 -9.87 3.34 3.39
CA SER A 215 -8.62 3.91 3.91
C SER A 215 -8.51 3.85 5.43
N TYR A 216 -7.26 3.78 5.88
CA TYR A 216 -6.81 3.97 7.25
C TYR A 216 -5.79 5.10 7.25
N ILE A 217 -6.17 6.26 7.76
CA ILE A 217 -5.29 7.42 7.92
C ILE A 217 -4.74 7.40 9.34
N TYR A 218 -3.43 7.57 9.48
CA TYR A 218 -2.74 7.62 10.75
C TYR A 218 -1.95 8.92 10.88
N LEU A 219 -2.08 9.56 12.02
CA LEU A 219 -1.34 10.77 12.39
C LEU A 219 -0.68 10.57 13.76
N TYR A 220 0.55 11.03 13.91
CA TYR A 220 1.31 10.93 15.16
C TYR A 220 2.15 12.19 15.38
N GLY A 221 2.34 12.53 16.66
CA GLY A 221 3.30 13.53 17.11
C GLY A 221 2.69 14.84 17.57
N ASP A 222 3.52 15.88 17.66
CA ASP A 222 3.12 17.24 17.99
C ASP A 222 2.47 17.93 16.78
N ILE A 223 1.16 17.69 16.64
CA ILE A 223 0.33 18.20 15.54
C ILE A 223 -0.89 18.94 16.10
N ASP A 224 -1.32 19.99 15.41
CA ASP A 224 -2.65 20.55 15.63
C ASP A 224 -3.70 19.63 15.01
N VAL A 225 -4.38 18.87 15.87
CA VAL A 225 -5.35 17.86 15.48
C VAL A 225 -6.52 18.47 14.70
N ASP A 226 -7.04 19.58 15.17
CA ASP A 226 -8.19 20.24 14.55
C ASP A 226 -7.83 20.79 13.17
N GLU A 227 -6.66 21.45 13.04
CA GLU A 227 -6.15 21.92 11.75
C GLU A 227 -5.97 20.76 10.75
N ARG A 228 -5.42 19.63 11.19
CA ARG A 228 -5.19 18.47 10.30
C ARG A 228 -6.48 17.81 9.88
N LEU A 229 -7.43 17.67 10.77
CA LEU A 229 -8.75 17.12 10.46
C LEU A 229 -9.54 18.04 9.50
N GLU A 230 -9.48 19.34 9.72
CA GLU A 230 -10.11 20.33 8.82
C GLU A 230 -9.47 20.27 7.42
N TYR A 231 -8.14 20.22 7.34
CA TYR A 231 -7.40 20.08 6.10
C TYR A 231 -7.80 18.81 5.33
N LEU A 232 -7.77 17.64 5.99
CA LEU A 232 -8.18 16.36 5.38
C LEU A 232 -9.61 16.40 4.84
N ASN A 233 -10.54 17.01 5.61
CA ASN A 233 -11.93 17.17 5.18
C ASN A 233 -12.03 18.06 3.93
N ASN A 234 -11.44 19.26 3.98
CA ASN A 234 -11.68 20.30 2.98
C ASN A 234 -10.98 20.00 1.65
N GLU A 235 -9.75 19.48 1.71
CA GLU A 235 -8.94 19.27 0.52
C GLU A 235 -9.23 17.91 -0.17
N TYR A 236 -9.67 16.89 0.60
CA TYR A 236 -9.77 15.53 0.06
C TYR A 236 -11.07 14.83 0.41
N LEU A 237 -11.35 14.57 1.68
CA LEU A 237 -12.36 13.59 2.08
C LEU A 237 -13.81 14.02 1.77
N SER A 238 -14.09 15.32 1.74
CA SER A 238 -15.42 15.84 1.39
C SER A 238 -15.82 15.64 -0.08
N ALA A 239 -14.85 15.33 -0.95
CA ALA A 239 -15.12 15.05 -2.36
C ALA A 239 -15.74 13.64 -2.59
N PHE A 240 -15.60 12.73 -1.61
CA PHE A 240 -16.02 11.33 -1.72
C PHE A 240 -17.25 11.02 -0.89
N ASP A 241 -18.09 10.09 -1.36
CA ASP A 241 -19.17 9.51 -0.58
C ASP A 241 -18.92 7.99 -0.38
N LYS A 242 -19.09 7.52 0.84
CA LYS A 242 -18.90 6.11 1.20
C LYS A 242 -19.78 5.12 0.43
N ASN A 243 -20.83 5.62 -0.23
CA ASN A 243 -21.75 4.82 -1.05
C ASN A 243 -21.35 4.78 -2.53
N ASP A 244 -20.30 5.49 -2.94
CA ASP A 244 -19.85 5.52 -4.35
C ASP A 244 -19.24 4.20 -4.81
N VAL A 245 -18.76 3.39 -3.85
CA VAL A 245 -18.12 2.10 -4.10
C VAL A 245 -18.66 1.03 -3.17
N ASN A 246 -18.64 -0.21 -3.64
CA ASN A 246 -18.90 -1.40 -2.83
C ASN A 246 -17.68 -2.30 -2.87
N ILE A 247 -16.85 -2.22 -1.84
CA ILE A 247 -15.54 -2.86 -1.78
C ILE A 247 -15.63 -4.12 -0.93
N ASP A 248 -15.23 -5.26 -1.49
CA ASP A 248 -14.93 -6.47 -0.75
C ASP A 248 -13.41 -6.61 -0.61
N ALA A 249 -12.87 -6.15 0.50
CA ALA A 249 -11.45 -6.22 0.82
C ALA A 249 -11.18 -7.08 2.07
N GLU A 250 -12.10 -7.96 2.39
CA GLU A 250 -11.92 -8.93 3.48
C GLU A 250 -11.09 -10.12 3.00
N VAL A 251 -10.10 -10.51 3.79
CA VAL A 251 -9.26 -11.67 3.52
C VAL A 251 -9.99 -12.92 4.01
N THR A 252 -10.08 -13.93 3.16
CA THR A 252 -10.69 -15.21 3.48
C THR A 252 -9.87 -15.98 4.51
N PHE A 253 -10.51 -16.46 5.57
CA PHE A 253 -9.83 -17.29 6.55
C PHE A 253 -9.46 -18.65 5.95
N GLN A 254 -8.19 -19.04 6.13
CA GLN A 254 -7.74 -20.40 5.80
C GLN A 254 -8.51 -21.43 6.65
N LYS A 255 -9.10 -22.42 6.00
CA LYS A 255 -9.71 -23.55 6.70
C LYS A 255 -8.65 -24.39 7.40
N ALA A 256 -9.02 -24.94 8.55
CA ALA A 256 -8.13 -25.87 9.24
C ALA A 256 -7.80 -27.07 8.35
N PHE A 257 -6.51 -27.40 8.27
CA PHE A 257 -6.09 -28.61 7.57
C PHE A 257 -6.53 -29.86 8.33
N ASP A 258 -6.92 -30.89 7.59
CA ASP A 258 -7.24 -32.21 8.15
C ASP A 258 -5.91 -32.95 8.43
N LEU A 259 -5.25 -32.55 9.52
CA LEU A 259 -3.96 -33.11 9.92
C LEU A 259 -4.15 -34.51 10.51
N SER A 260 -3.50 -35.51 9.90
CA SER A 260 -3.42 -36.84 10.50
C SER A 260 -2.60 -36.78 11.79
N LEU A 261 -2.84 -37.73 12.72
CA LEU A 261 -2.09 -37.85 13.98
C LEU A 261 -0.56 -37.96 13.79
N ILE A 262 -0.06 -38.48 12.65
CA ILE A 262 1.35 -38.48 12.34
C ILE A 262 1.94 -37.09 12.15
N HIS A 263 1.20 -36.13 11.63
CA HIS A 263 1.65 -34.74 11.50
C HIS A 263 1.72 -34.04 12.88
N ILE A 264 0.93 -34.48 13.86
CA ILE A 264 0.87 -33.88 15.20
C ILE A 264 1.85 -34.59 16.16
N SER A 265 2.00 -35.92 16.06
CA SER A 265 2.74 -36.73 17.05
C SER A 265 4.11 -37.20 16.60
N GLU A 266 4.50 -37.00 15.35
CA GLU A 266 5.82 -37.39 14.81
C GLU A 266 6.95 -36.32 14.84
N PRO A 267 6.75 -35.07 15.31
CA PRO A 267 7.89 -34.15 15.53
C PRO A 267 8.94 -34.73 16.50
N THR A 268 8.57 -35.70 17.31
CA THR A 268 9.46 -36.37 18.30
C THR A 268 10.32 -37.48 17.70
N ARG A 269 10.02 -38.01 16.53
CA ARG A 269 10.75 -39.11 15.93
C ARG A 269 12.14 -38.68 15.44
N LEU A 270 12.32 -37.43 15.02
CA LEU A 270 13.64 -36.88 14.68
C LEU A 270 14.57 -36.75 15.91
N ALA A 271 14.03 -36.66 17.11
CA ALA A 271 14.80 -36.60 18.35
C ALA A 271 15.31 -37.96 18.82
N LEU A 272 14.82 -39.08 18.24
CA LEU A 272 15.22 -40.45 18.59
C LEU A 272 16.26 -41.06 17.61
N ILE A 273 16.69 -40.31 16.60
CA ILE A 273 17.68 -40.74 15.61
C ILE A 273 19.03 -40.02 15.81
N SER A 274 19.18 -39.20 16.85
CA SER A 274 20.46 -38.55 17.21
C SER A 274 21.17 -39.26 18.33
#